data_51b0cae280f5a15684e161a8d5a41057
#
_entry.id   51b0cae280f5a15684e161a8d5a41057
#
_cell.length_a   1.000
_cell.length_b   1.000
_cell.length_c   1.000
_cell.angle_alpha   90.00
_cell.angle_beta   90.00
_cell.angle_gamma   90.00
#
_symmetry.space_group_name_H-M   'P 1'
#
loop_
_entity.id
_entity.type
_entity.pdbx_description
1 polymer ?
#
loop_
_entity_poly.entity_id
_entity_poly.type
_entity_poly.pdbx_seq_one_letter_code
_entity_poly.pdbx_strand_id
1 'polypeptide(L)'
;MSKVLIEVIGVEPPCMKCKTVLKTVNDVVEKLGLKDRVEVIKKNIMSDEIVDKYGVLISPSIAVNGDVKIKGKVPSPSEVESLLKSILG
;
A
#
# COMPACT_ATOMS: atom_id res chain seq x y z
N MET A 1 -14.22 -2.90 -15.41
CA MET A 1 -13.24 -1.86 -15.10
C MET A 1 -12.23 -2.39 -14.10
N SER A 2 -10.99 -2.02 -14.26
CA SER A 2 -9.94 -2.50 -13.38
C SER A 2 -9.99 -1.81 -12.02
N LYS A 3 -9.67 -2.59 -10.99
CA LYS A 3 -9.54 -2.05 -9.64
C LYS A 3 -8.20 -1.34 -9.50
N VAL A 4 -8.16 -0.38 -8.58
CA VAL A 4 -6.91 0.24 -8.16
C VAL A 4 -6.16 -0.79 -7.32
N LEU A 5 -4.93 -1.09 -7.70
CA LEU A 5 -4.09 -2.06 -6.98
C LEU A 5 -3.19 -1.32 -6.00
N ILE A 6 -3.34 -1.63 -4.72
CA ILE A 6 -2.48 -1.08 -3.66
C ILE A 6 -1.61 -2.21 -3.13
N GLU A 7 -0.30 -2.04 -3.27
CA GLU A 7 0.67 -2.99 -2.75
C GLU A 7 1.30 -2.44 -1.49
N VAL A 8 1.07 -3.12 -0.37
CA VAL A 8 1.73 -2.80 0.90
C VAL A 8 2.99 -3.62 0.98
N ILE A 9 4.12 -2.98 0.81
CA ILE A 9 5.42 -3.64 0.66
C ILE A 9 6.19 -3.58 1.96
N GLY A 10 6.55 -4.71 2.51
CA GLY A 10 7.27 -4.77 3.77
C GLY A 10 8.00 -6.08 3.98
N VAL A 11 8.64 -6.21 5.15
CA VAL A 11 9.42 -7.41 5.48
C VAL A 11 8.53 -8.60 5.79
N GLU A 12 9.08 -9.80 5.60
CA GLU A 12 8.43 -11.06 5.97
C GLU A 12 9.30 -11.78 6.99
N PRO A 13 8.73 -12.23 8.12
CA PRO A 13 7.34 -11.99 8.55
C PRO A 13 7.07 -10.51 8.83
N PRO A 14 5.81 -10.06 8.73
CA PRO A 14 5.51 -8.62 8.87
C PRO A 14 5.81 -8.13 10.28
N CYS A 15 6.49 -7.00 10.35
CA CYS A 15 6.74 -6.33 11.62
C CYS A 15 5.51 -5.51 12.04
N MET A 16 5.56 -4.93 13.24
CA MET A 16 4.45 -4.09 13.75
C MET A 16 4.10 -2.96 12.79
N LYS A 17 5.11 -2.29 12.23
CA LYS A 17 4.89 -1.19 11.31
C LYS A 17 4.17 -1.64 10.04
N CYS A 18 4.56 -2.77 9.50
CA CYS A 18 3.93 -3.32 8.29
C CYS A 18 2.47 -3.70 8.56
N LYS A 19 2.20 -4.31 9.71
CA LYS A 19 0.84 -4.64 10.11
C LYS A 19 -0.02 -3.40 10.28
N THR A 20 0.56 -2.35 10.88
CA THR A 20 -0.13 -1.08 11.09
C THR A 20 -0.48 -0.43 9.76
N VAL A 21 0.45 -0.42 8.82
CA VAL A 21 0.21 0.15 7.48
C VAL A 21 -0.92 -0.61 6.78
N LEU A 22 -0.86 -1.92 6.79
CA LEU A 22 -1.88 -2.75 6.16
C LEU A 22 -3.25 -2.48 6.77
N LYS A 23 -3.33 -2.43 8.09
CA LYS A 23 -4.58 -2.14 8.79
C LYS A 23 -5.10 -0.75 8.44
N THR A 24 -4.21 0.25 8.43
CA THR A 24 -4.59 1.62 8.10
C THR A 24 -5.18 1.72 6.69
N VAL A 25 -4.55 1.09 5.73
CA VAL A 25 -5.02 1.10 4.34
C VAL A 25 -6.39 0.42 4.25
N ASN A 26 -6.53 -0.76 4.85
CA ASN A 26 -7.80 -1.49 4.83
C ASN A 26 -8.91 -0.71 5.54
N ASP A 27 -8.63 -0.08 6.68
CA ASP A 27 -9.61 0.71 7.41
C ASP A 27 -10.10 1.90 6.59
N VAL A 28 -9.20 2.59 5.89
CA VAL A 28 -9.57 3.73 5.05
C VAL A 28 -10.39 3.26 3.84
N VAL A 29 -9.98 2.17 3.19
CA VAL A 29 -10.73 1.61 2.06
C VAL A 29 -12.15 1.27 2.50
N GLU A 30 -12.30 0.65 3.66
CA GLU A 30 -13.61 0.30 4.20
C GLU A 30 -14.43 1.54 4.56
N LYS A 31 -13.79 2.50 5.22
CA LYS A 31 -14.45 3.77 5.62
C LYS A 31 -15.01 4.52 4.42
N LEU A 32 -14.27 4.54 3.32
CA LEU A 32 -14.68 5.24 2.10
C LEU A 32 -15.57 4.41 1.19
N GLY A 33 -15.85 3.16 1.56
CA GLY A 33 -16.69 2.27 0.74
C GLY A 33 -16.05 1.87 -0.57
N LEU A 34 -14.73 1.72 -0.59
CA LEU A 34 -13.98 1.47 -1.83
C LEU A 34 -13.57 0.02 -2.04
N LYS A 35 -14.09 -0.90 -1.22
CA LYS A 35 -13.70 -2.33 -1.31
C LYS A 35 -13.90 -2.92 -2.71
N ASP A 36 -14.93 -2.48 -3.40
CA ASP A 36 -15.22 -2.98 -4.75
C ASP A 36 -14.34 -2.33 -5.82
N ARG A 37 -13.65 -1.23 -5.48
CA ARG A 37 -12.84 -0.47 -6.43
C ARG A 37 -11.36 -0.54 -6.17
N VAL A 38 -10.96 -1.05 -5.01
CA VAL A 38 -9.57 -1.10 -4.58
C VAL A 38 -9.21 -2.50 -4.12
N GLU A 39 -8.11 -3.03 -4.61
CA GLU A 39 -7.56 -4.29 -4.15
C GLU A 39 -6.29 -3.99 -3.36
N VAL A 40 -6.23 -4.46 -2.11
CA VAL A 40 -5.08 -4.28 -1.24
C VAL A 40 -4.37 -5.61 -1.07
N ILE A 41 -3.10 -5.66 -1.44
CA ILE A 41 -2.28 -6.87 -1.29
C ILE A 41 -1.01 -6.55 -0.54
N LYS A 42 -0.48 -7.55 0.15
CA LYS A 42 0.80 -7.43 0.82
C LYS A 42 1.89 -8.09 -0.01
N LYS A 43 3.04 -7.43 -0.14
CA LYS A 43 4.18 -7.95 -0.87
C LYS A 43 5.42 -7.94 0.00
N ASN A 44 6.32 -8.91 -0.25
CA ASN A 44 7.60 -8.99 0.43
C ASN A 44 8.59 -8.06 -0.26
N ILE A 45 9.17 -7.14 0.52
CA ILE A 45 10.11 -6.14 0.02
C ILE A 45 11.37 -6.77 -0.58
N MET A 46 11.69 -7.99 -0.15
CA MET A 46 12.87 -8.72 -0.63
C MET A 46 12.57 -9.69 -1.78
N SER A 47 11.32 -9.76 -2.23
CA SER A 47 10.99 -10.66 -3.34
C SER A 47 11.57 -10.14 -4.64
N ASP A 48 11.95 -11.06 -5.52
CA ASP A 48 12.51 -10.71 -6.82
C ASP A 48 11.55 -9.85 -7.63
N GLU A 49 10.25 -10.15 -7.55
CA GLU A 49 9.21 -9.38 -8.22
C GLU A 49 9.26 -7.90 -7.84
N ILE A 50 9.38 -7.63 -6.55
CA ILE A 50 9.40 -6.24 -6.04
C ILE A 50 10.72 -5.56 -6.38
N VAL A 51 11.83 -6.26 -6.19
CA VAL A 51 13.16 -5.70 -6.50
C VAL A 51 13.27 -5.38 -7.99
N ASP A 52 12.78 -6.27 -8.86
CA ASP A 52 12.83 -6.05 -10.30
C ASP A 52 11.93 -4.91 -10.74
N LYS A 53 10.78 -4.76 -10.11
CA LYS A 53 9.78 -3.76 -10.50
C LYS A 53 10.08 -2.37 -9.94
N TYR A 54 10.49 -2.30 -8.68
CA TYR A 54 10.64 -1.03 -7.95
C TYR A 54 12.07 -0.74 -7.52
N GLY A 55 12.97 -1.71 -7.63
CA GLY A 55 14.31 -1.59 -7.06
C GLY A 55 14.29 -1.85 -5.56
N VAL A 56 15.34 -1.43 -4.89
CA VAL A 56 15.46 -1.61 -3.45
C VAL A 56 14.65 -0.53 -2.74
N LEU A 57 13.68 -0.97 -1.93
CA LEU A 57 12.79 -0.08 -1.20
C LEU A 57 13.07 -0.12 0.30
N ILE A 58 12.60 0.90 0.99
CA ILE A 58 12.67 0.98 2.46
C ILE A 58 11.31 0.54 3.00
N SER A 59 11.32 -0.39 3.95
CA SER A 59 10.09 -0.88 4.58
C SER A 59 9.59 0.11 5.64
N PRO A 60 8.28 0.34 5.77
CA PRO A 60 7.23 -0.08 4.85
C PRO A 60 7.07 0.90 3.68
N SER A 61 6.59 0.38 2.55
CA SER A 61 6.31 1.21 1.38
C SER A 61 4.93 0.88 0.83
N ILE A 62 4.35 1.83 0.12
CA ILE A 62 3.05 1.62 -0.54
C ILE A 62 3.17 2.00 -1.99
N ALA A 63 2.79 1.09 -2.86
CA ALA A 63 2.73 1.33 -4.30
C ALA A 63 1.27 1.27 -4.76
N VAL A 64 0.91 2.16 -5.68
CA VAL A 64 -0.44 2.21 -6.23
C VAL A 64 -0.33 2.12 -7.74
N ASN A 65 -0.97 1.09 -8.31
CA ASN A 65 -0.96 0.84 -9.76
C ASN A 65 0.45 0.86 -10.37
N GLY A 66 1.41 0.31 -9.64
CA GLY A 66 2.78 0.24 -10.13
C GLY A 66 3.67 1.43 -9.80
N ASP A 67 3.14 2.44 -9.09
CA ASP A 67 3.91 3.62 -8.68
C ASP A 67 4.07 3.65 -7.17
N VAL A 68 5.31 3.77 -6.70
CA VAL A 68 5.57 3.89 -5.25
C VAL A 68 5.19 5.29 -4.81
N LYS A 69 4.20 5.38 -3.92
CA LYS A 69 3.68 6.66 -3.43
C LYS A 69 4.20 7.00 -2.03
N ILE A 70 4.47 5.98 -1.21
CA ILE A 70 4.97 6.17 0.15
C ILE A 70 6.18 5.26 0.33
N LYS A 71 7.27 5.83 0.82
CA LYS A 71 8.54 5.11 1.02
C LYS A 71 9.00 5.26 2.46
N GLY A 72 9.19 4.12 3.13
CA GLY A 72 9.87 4.10 4.42
C GLY A 72 9.18 4.80 5.56
N LYS A 73 7.86 4.95 5.52
CA LYS A 73 7.13 5.55 6.62
C LYS A 73 5.75 4.91 6.78
N VAL A 74 5.21 5.01 7.99
CA VAL A 74 3.84 4.58 8.29
C VAL A 74 2.92 5.78 8.06
N PRO A 75 2.08 5.76 7.02
CA PRO A 75 1.19 6.88 6.75
C PRO A 75 0.06 6.95 7.78
N SER A 76 -0.42 8.15 8.05
CA SER A 76 -1.62 8.33 8.86
C SER A 76 -2.86 7.98 8.02
N PRO A 77 -4.00 7.70 8.67
CA PRO A 77 -5.25 7.48 7.93
C PRO A 77 -5.59 8.63 7.00
N SER A 78 -5.31 9.87 7.41
CA SER A 78 -5.54 11.06 6.58
C SER A 78 -4.70 11.05 5.32
N GLU A 79 -3.44 10.63 5.41
CA GLU A 79 -2.55 10.54 4.27
C GLU A 79 -3.04 9.50 3.27
N VAL A 80 -3.46 8.33 3.77
CA VAL A 80 -4.01 7.26 2.93
C VAL A 80 -5.30 7.72 2.27
N GLU A 81 -6.16 8.38 3.02
CA GLU A 81 -7.43 8.90 2.50
C GLU A 81 -7.19 9.90 1.37
N SER A 82 -6.26 10.85 1.58
CA SER A 82 -5.91 11.85 0.55
C SER A 82 -5.34 11.19 -0.69
N LEU A 83 -4.49 10.17 -0.50
CA LEU A 83 -3.90 9.43 -1.60
C LEU A 83 -4.97 8.75 -2.45
N LEU A 84 -5.91 8.06 -1.79
CA LEU A 84 -6.99 7.35 -2.48
C LEU A 84 -7.92 8.32 -3.20
N LYS A 85 -8.26 9.44 -2.58
CA LYS A 85 -9.11 10.46 -3.22
C LYS A 85 -8.42 11.05 -4.45
N SER A 86 -7.12 11.27 -4.37
CA SER A 86 -6.34 11.78 -5.50
C SER A 86 -6.35 10.81 -6.69
N ILE A 87 -6.30 9.51 -6.41
CA ILE A 87 -6.25 8.48 -7.45
C ILE A 87 -7.62 8.20 -8.04
N LEU A 88 -8.64 8.16 -7.20
CA LEU A 88 -9.99 7.79 -7.62
C LEU A 88 -10.85 8.96 -8.07
N GLY A 89 -10.33 10.12 -7.93
CA GLY A 89 -10.98 11.29 -8.38
C GLY A 89 -11.78 12.02 -7.43
#